data_fe111fedc7604eef4a7aa28a1f9e020f
#
_entry.id   fe111fedc7604eef4a7aa28a1f9e020f
#
_cell.length_a   1.000
_cell.length_b   1.000
_cell.length_c   1.000
_cell.angle_alpha   90.00
_cell.angle_beta   90.00
_cell.angle_gamma   90.00
#
_symmetry.space_group_name_H-M   'P 1'
#
loop_
_entity.id
_entity.type
_entity.pdbx_description
1 polymer ?
#
loop_
_entity_poly.entity_id
_entity_poly.type
_entity_poly.pdbx_seq_one_letter_code
_entity_poly.pdbx_strand_id
1 'polypeptide(L)'
;ISDCLVGSEMCIRDSFHTASWTKKLYIASSGIIVNFVLAWLILFSIFTFYGVEQPTLQIETIGVSSTDPSLEAPSSVAGLKEGDIITSFNGNQVTTWRELVGYIEENPNSQVTIGYTRNGQSYVTTTVLESRLIANNESGYLGVSPTIENQKMGIIDSISATTLVEIDMTKAAVEGIFTLFSPQNLQTLLGTYSGEVVPDEARPLSPIGLAQAGNQIAEGGYVNLFTLLAFVNIFLAVFNSIPLVPLDGGRVVLALYEGITGKKIPDKKLYPLAAVVIVIFVFLGITAFYLDITQPIRL
;
A
#
# COMPACT_ATOMS: atom_id res chain seq x y z
N ILE A 1 -42.26 -9.48 25.55
CA ILE A 1 -41.90 -9.77 24.13
C ILE A 1 -42.81 -8.96 23.18
N SER A 2 -44.02 -8.61 23.54
CA SER A 2 -44.96 -7.84 22.67
C SER A 2 -44.63 -6.35 22.49
N ASP A 3 -43.84 -5.75 23.38
CA ASP A 3 -43.49 -4.34 23.32
C ASP A 3 -42.27 -4.03 22.43
N CYS A 4 -41.57 -5.06 21.96
CA CYS A 4 -40.38 -4.89 21.08
C CYS A 4 -40.72 -4.72 19.58
N LEU A 5 -41.99 -4.82 19.17
CA LEU A 5 -42.39 -4.73 17.75
C LEU A 5 -42.62 -3.30 17.26
N VAL A 6 -42.58 -2.28 18.13
CA VAL A 6 -42.82 -0.85 17.80
C VAL A 6 -41.59 0.04 18.00
N GLY A 7 -40.38 -0.53 17.93
CA GLY A 7 -39.16 0.27 18.06
C GLY A 7 -37.91 -0.54 18.00
N SER A 8 -37.66 -1.18 16.85
CA SER A 8 -36.49 -2.04 16.65
C SER A 8 -35.15 -1.34 17.02
N GLU A 9 -35.00 -0.06 16.77
CA GLU A 9 -33.80 0.72 17.12
C GLU A 9 -33.69 0.94 18.65
N MET A 10 -34.80 1.14 19.36
CA MET A 10 -34.78 1.33 20.80
C MET A 10 -34.44 0.03 21.55
N CYS A 11 -34.95 -1.10 21.12
CA CYS A 11 -34.64 -2.41 21.67
C CYS A 11 -33.18 -2.84 21.45
N ILE A 12 -32.60 -2.54 20.30
CA ILE A 12 -31.18 -2.82 19.98
C ILE A 12 -30.26 -1.96 20.85
N ARG A 13 -30.59 -0.69 21.03
CA ARG A 13 -29.83 0.26 21.86
C ARG A 13 -29.85 -0.15 23.34
N ASP A 14 -30.98 -0.51 23.88
CA ASP A 14 -31.11 -0.96 25.26
C ASP A 14 -30.40 -2.30 25.49
N SER A 15 -30.43 -3.21 24.52
CA SER A 15 -29.71 -4.48 24.57
C SER A 15 -28.18 -4.30 24.61
N PHE A 16 -27.61 -3.34 23.87
CA PHE A 16 -26.18 -3.05 23.92
C PHE A 16 -25.77 -2.42 25.27
N HIS A 17 -26.55 -1.51 25.83
CA HIS A 17 -26.25 -0.87 27.12
C HIS A 17 -26.29 -1.85 28.30
N THR A 18 -27.16 -2.85 28.25
CA THR A 18 -27.29 -3.88 29.29
C THR A 18 -26.32 -5.05 29.12
N ALA A 19 -25.68 -5.18 27.95
CA ALA A 19 -24.74 -6.25 27.67
C ALA A 19 -23.50 -6.20 28.59
N SER A 20 -22.90 -7.36 28.85
CA SER A 20 -21.61 -7.43 29.55
C SER A 20 -20.50 -6.77 28.72
N TRP A 21 -19.47 -6.26 29.40
CA TRP A 21 -18.35 -5.59 28.77
C TRP A 21 -17.66 -6.46 27.70
N THR A 22 -17.58 -7.79 27.91
CA THR A 22 -17.02 -8.73 26.93
C THR A 22 -17.83 -8.80 25.65
N LYS A 23 -19.17 -8.80 25.75
CA LYS A 23 -20.04 -8.76 24.58
C LYS A 23 -19.90 -7.43 23.81
N LYS A 24 -19.81 -6.31 24.54
CA LYS A 24 -19.58 -4.98 23.95
C LYS A 24 -18.24 -4.94 23.21
N LEU A 25 -17.17 -5.48 23.84
CA LEU A 25 -15.84 -5.58 23.24
C LEU A 25 -15.90 -6.39 21.96
N TYR A 26 -16.52 -7.57 21.98
CA TYR A 26 -16.64 -8.45 20.82
C TYR A 26 -17.40 -7.76 19.65
N ILE A 27 -18.53 -7.10 19.95
CA ILE A 27 -19.33 -6.39 18.94
C ILE A 27 -18.53 -5.23 18.34
N ALA A 28 -17.89 -4.40 19.18
CA ALA A 28 -17.11 -3.26 18.70
C ALA A 28 -15.87 -3.67 17.90
N SER A 29 -15.18 -4.73 18.27
CA SER A 29 -13.99 -5.19 17.54
C SER A 29 -14.33 -5.98 16.28
N SER A 30 -15.54 -6.52 16.15
CA SER A 30 -15.89 -7.41 15.03
C SER A 30 -15.77 -6.72 13.67
N GLY A 31 -16.19 -5.44 13.53
CA GLY A 31 -16.07 -4.68 12.30
C GLY A 31 -14.61 -4.46 11.88
N ILE A 32 -13.76 -4.14 12.84
CA ILE A 32 -12.32 -3.97 12.64
C ILE A 32 -11.69 -5.28 12.15
N ILE A 33 -11.98 -6.39 12.85
CA ILE A 33 -11.44 -7.71 12.52
C ILE A 33 -11.91 -8.17 11.15
N VAL A 34 -13.19 -8.00 10.81
CA VAL A 34 -13.74 -8.41 9.52
C VAL A 34 -13.06 -7.67 8.38
N ASN A 35 -12.77 -6.38 8.52
CA ASN A 35 -12.08 -5.62 7.47
C ASN A 35 -10.65 -6.12 7.25
N PHE A 36 -9.87 -6.43 8.32
CA PHE A 36 -8.55 -7.04 8.17
C PHE A 36 -8.64 -8.42 7.51
N VAL A 37 -9.54 -9.28 7.99
CA VAL A 37 -9.72 -10.63 7.41
C VAL A 37 -10.11 -10.55 5.94
N LEU A 38 -10.99 -9.62 5.56
CA LEU A 38 -11.41 -9.44 4.16
C LEU A 38 -10.24 -8.97 3.30
N ALA A 39 -9.45 -7.99 3.76
CA ALA A 39 -8.26 -7.52 3.07
C ALA A 39 -7.25 -8.67 2.89
N TRP A 40 -7.00 -9.44 3.95
CA TRP A 40 -6.11 -10.60 3.89
C TRP A 40 -6.58 -11.63 2.87
N LEU A 41 -7.88 -11.95 2.84
CA LEU A 41 -8.44 -12.90 1.87
C LEU A 41 -8.33 -12.42 0.43
N ILE A 42 -8.51 -11.12 0.19
CA ILE A 42 -8.34 -10.52 -1.15
C ILE A 42 -6.87 -10.65 -1.59
N LEU A 43 -5.91 -10.21 -0.76
CA LEU A 43 -4.48 -10.29 -1.07
C LEU A 43 -4.02 -11.75 -1.23
N PHE A 44 -4.45 -12.65 -0.36
CA PHE A 44 -4.16 -14.08 -0.48
C PHE A 44 -4.68 -14.66 -1.81
N SER A 45 -5.87 -14.26 -2.22
CA SER A 45 -6.43 -14.68 -3.51
C SER A 45 -5.62 -14.17 -4.68
N ILE A 46 -5.15 -12.92 -4.63
CA ILE A 46 -4.25 -12.34 -5.65
C ILE A 46 -2.98 -13.18 -5.76
N PHE A 47 -2.26 -13.40 -4.66
CA PHE A 47 -0.97 -14.10 -4.69
C PHE A 47 -1.08 -15.57 -5.11
N THR A 48 -2.18 -16.24 -4.71
CA THR A 48 -2.37 -17.66 -4.99
C THR A 48 -2.87 -17.90 -6.42
N PHE A 49 -3.82 -17.11 -6.91
CA PHE A 49 -4.51 -17.39 -8.17
C PHE A 49 -3.97 -16.57 -9.34
N TYR A 50 -3.62 -15.33 -9.12
CA TYR A 50 -3.06 -14.46 -10.15
C TYR A 50 -1.53 -14.50 -10.16
N GLY A 51 -0.91 -14.45 -8.99
CA GLY A 51 0.54 -14.39 -8.81
C GLY A 51 1.05 -12.97 -8.54
N VAL A 52 2.35 -12.86 -8.47
CA VAL A 52 3.07 -11.58 -8.27
C VAL A 52 3.93 -11.34 -9.50
N GLU A 53 3.90 -10.13 -9.98
CA GLU A 53 4.83 -9.66 -11.01
C GLU A 53 6.27 -9.74 -10.46
N GLN A 54 7.06 -10.59 -11.06
CA GLN A 54 8.44 -10.80 -10.68
C GLN A 54 9.37 -10.49 -11.87
N PRO A 55 10.43 -9.72 -11.66
CA PRO A 55 11.44 -9.53 -12.68
C PRO A 55 12.21 -10.85 -12.88
N THR A 56 12.24 -11.32 -14.12
CA THR A 56 13.02 -12.49 -14.53
C THR A 56 14.45 -12.08 -14.91
N LEU A 57 15.32 -13.05 -15.09
CA LEU A 57 16.68 -12.79 -15.61
C LEU A 57 16.73 -12.60 -17.14
N GLN A 58 15.58 -12.64 -17.79
CA GLN A 58 15.46 -12.36 -19.22
C GLN A 58 15.45 -10.84 -19.46
N ILE A 59 16.24 -10.41 -20.42
CA ILE A 59 16.31 -9.00 -20.85
C ILE A 59 15.09 -8.69 -21.72
N GLU A 60 14.28 -7.74 -21.30
CA GLU A 60 13.16 -7.21 -22.10
C GLU A 60 13.66 -6.09 -23.02
N THR A 61 14.38 -5.11 -22.47
CA THR A 61 14.88 -3.96 -23.22
C THR A 61 16.33 -3.65 -22.86
N ILE A 62 17.05 -3.10 -23.85
CA ILE A 62 18.38 -2.53 -23.67
C ILE A 62 18.24 -1.03 -23.69
N GLY A 63 18.71 -0.37 -22.63
CA GLY A 63 18.71 1.07 -22.49
C GLY A 63 19.83 1.78 -23.24
N VAL A 64 19.96 3.06 -22.94
CA VAL A 64 21.06 3.91 -23.38
C VAL A 64 22.04 4.14 -22.23
N SER A 65 23.17 4.77 -22.48
CA SER A 65 24.13 5.15 -21.43
C SER A 65 23.45 6.00 -20.33
N SER A 66 23.86 5.80 -19.09
CA SER A 66 23.36 6.56 -17.95
C SER A 66 23.91 8.00 -17.90
N THR A 67 25.01 8.27 -18.60
CA THR A 67 25.72 9.56 -18.61
C THR A 67 25.35 10.40 -19.80
N ASP A 68 25.11 9.81 -20.96
CA ASP A 68 24.75 10.48 -22.20
C ASP A 68 23.76 9.63 -23.01
N PRO A 69 22.49 10.03 -23.14
CA PRO A 69 21.48 9.28 -23.90
C PRO A 69 21.79 9.08 -25.39
N SER A 70 22.80 9.76 -25.94
CA SER A 70 23.26 9.58 -27.32
C SER A 70 24.25 8.41 -27.48
N LEU A 71 24.75 7.86 -26.34
CA LEU A 71 25.70 6.75 -26.32
C LEU A 71 25.00 5.43 -26.02
N GLU A 72 25.62 4.35 -26.47
CA GLU A 72 25.16 3.00 -26.19
C GLU A 72 25.43 2.61 -24.73
N ALA A 73 24.49 1.88 -24.11
CA ALA A 73 24.71 1.33 -22.77
C ALA A 73 25.79 0.25 -22.77
N PRO A 74 26.44 -0.04 -21.62
CA PRO A 74 27.40 -1.13 -21.47
C PRO A 74 26.87 -2.50 -21.94
N SER A 75 25.58 -2.77 -21.79
CA SER A 75 24.92 -3.98 -22.29
C SER A 75 24.92 -4.08 -23.82
N SER A 76 24.68 -2.98 -24.52
CA SER A 76 24.73 -2.92 -25.99
C SER A 76 26.16 -3.14 -26.49
N VAL A 77 27.16 -2.46 -25.88
CA VAL A 77 28.58 -2.63 -26.18
C VAL A 77 29.01 -4.08 -25.92
N ALA A 78 28.47 -4.75 -24.89
CA ALA A 78 28.70 -6.17 -24.61
C ALA A 78 28.08 -7.11 -25.64
N GLY A 79 27.23 -6.62 -26.55
CA GLY A 79 26.50 -7.43 -27.52
C GLY A 79 25.35 -8.24 -26.95
N LEU A 80 24.86 -7.87 -25.75
CA LEU A 80 23.61 -8.40 -25.20
C LEU A 80 22.44 -7.96 -26.08
N LYS A 81 21.36 -8.73 -26.08
CA LYS A 81 20.16 -8.49 -26.88
C LYS A 81 18.91 -8.78 -26.05
N GLU A 82 17.80 -8.21 -26.50
CA GLU A 82 16.47 -8.55 -25.97
C GLU A 82 16.23 -10.06 -26.11
N GLY A 83 15.67 -10.67 -25.10
CA GLY A 83 15.44 -12.10 -25.00
C GLY A 83 16.62 -12.92 -24.43
N ASP A 84 17.79 -12.33 -24.19
CA ASP A 84 18.90 -13.01 -23.51
C ASP A 84 18.55 -13.26 -22.04
N ILE A 85 18.91 -14.43 -21.52
CA ILE A 85 18.74 -14.78 -20.11
C ILE A 85 20.11 -14.72 -19.44
N ILE A 86 20.28 -13.81 -18.48
CA ILE A 86 21.52 -13.69 -17.72
C ILE A 86 21.65 -14.87 -16.74
N THR A 87 22.78 -15.56 -16.74
CA THR A 87 23.00 -16.76 -15.94
C THR A 87 24.13 -16.62 -14.92
N SER A 88 25.09 -15.74 -15.18
CA SER A 88 26.20 -15.51 -14.26
C SER A 88 26.77 -14.10 -14.37
N PHE A 89 27.39 -13.63 -13.29
CA PHE A 89 28.09 -12.37 -13.19
C PHE A 89 29.42 -12.56 -12.48
N ASN A 90 30.52 -12.22 -13.15
CA ASN A 90 31.90 -12.47 -12.69
C ASN A 90 32.16 -13.94 -12.26
N GLY A 91 31.55 -14.90 -12.95
CA GLY A 91 31.66 -16.32 -12.63
C GLY A 91 30.70 -16.82 -11.52
N ASN A 92 30.04 -15.94 -10.80
CA ASN A 92 29.02 -16.31 -9.83
C ASN A 92 27.67 -16.55 -10.54
N GLN A 93 27.03 -17.67 -10.25
CA GLN A 93 25.69 -17.94 -10.78
C GLN A 93 24.69 -16.97 -10.20
N VAL A 94 23.82 -16.44 -11.05
CA VAL A 94 22.74 -15.51 -10.67
C VAL A 94 21.41 -16.25 -10.80
N THR A 95 20.58 -16.17 -9.75
CA THR A 95 19.30 -16.88 -9.69
C THR A 95 18.10 -15.93 -9.66
N THR A 96 18.32 -14.68 -9.25
CA THR A 96 17.27 -13.66 -9.18
C THR A 96 17.74 -12.34 -9.77
N TRP A 97 16.78 -11.54 -10.28
CA TRP A 97 17.08 -10.20 -10.77
C TRP A 97 17.68 -9.28 -9.69
N ARG A 98 17.17 -9.38 -8.46
CA ARG A 98 17.69 -8.60 -7.32
C ARG A 98 19.17 -8.89 -7.04
N GLU A 99 19.56 -10.16 -7.11
CA GLU A 99 20.96 -10.57 -6.95
C GLU A 99 21.85 -9.99 -8.06
N LEU A 100 21.37 -10.03 -9.31
CA LEU A 100 22.05 -9.42 -10.45
C LEU A 100 22.25 -7.92 -10.25
N VAL A 101 21.16 -7.20 -9.85
CA VAL A 101 21.22 -5.76 -9.60
C VAL A 101 22.22 -5.45 -8.49
N GLY A 102 22.22 -6.21 -7.38
CA GLY A 102 23.21 -6.04 -6.31
C GLY A 102 24.65 -6.13 -6.81
N TYR A 103 24.96 -7.16 -7.59
CA TYR A 103 26.30 -7.31 -8.17
C TYR A 103 26.66 -6.16 -9.14
N ILE A 104 25.72 -5.67 -9.93
CA ILE A 104 25.95 -4.53 -10.83
C ILE A 104 26.23 -3.27 -10.01
N GLU A 105 25.43 -2.98 -8.99
CA GLU A 105 25.52 -1.77 -8.18
C GLU A 105 26.83 -1.68 -7.39
N GLU A 106 27.36 -2.82 -6.93
CA GLU A 106 28.60 -2.90 -6.18
C GLU A 106 29.89 -2.72 -7.05
N ASN A 107 29.76 -2.70 -8.39
CA ASN A 107 30.89 -2.68 -9.30
C ASN A 107 30.88 -1.49 -10.28
N PRO A 108 30.78 -0.22 -9.82
CA PRO A 108 30.83 0.94 -10.71
C PRO A 108 32.20 1.04 -11.41
N ASN A 109 32.19 1.47 -12.68
CA ASN A 109 33.40 1.66 -13.52
C ASN A 109 34.32 0.43 -13.63
N SER A 110 33.78 -0.77 -13.33
CA SER A 110 34.57 -2.02 -13.30
C SER A 110 34.32 -2.84 -14.55
N GLN A 111 35.39 -3.53 -15.00
CA GLN A 111 35.26 -4.55 -16.04
C GLN A 111 34.63 -5.80 -15.45
N VAL A 112 33.54 -6.28 -16.04
CA VAL A 112 32.77 -7.42 -15.57
C VAL A 112 32.57 -8.45 -16.67
N THR A 113 32.43 -9.70 -16.28
CA THR A 113 32.13 -10.83 -17.16
C THR A 113 30.69 -11.28 -16.93
N ILE A 114 29.90 -11.34 -18.00
CA ILE A 114 28.48 -11.69 -17.95
C ILE A 114 28.26 -12.96 -18.76
N GLY A 115 27.78 -14.00 -18.10
CA GLY A 115 27.29 -15.21 -18.77
C GLY A 115 25.81 -15.09 -19.07
N TYR A 116 25.41 -15.47 -20.25
CA TYR A 116 24.02 -15.44 -20.68
C TYR A 116 23.68 -16.59 -21.63
N THR A 117 22.41 -16.89 -21.75
CA THR A 117 21.87 -17.88 -22.68
C THR A 117 21.03 -17.19 -23.75
N ARG A 118 21.30 -17.50 -25.02
CA ARG A 118 20.56 -17.04 -26.21
C ARG A 118 20.17 -18.22 -27.06
N ASN A 119 18.91 -18.41 -27.34
CA ASN A 119 18.38 -19.54 -28.11
C ASN A 119 18.85 -20.91 -27.59
N GLY A 120 18.94 -21.06 -26.26
CA GLY A 120 19.38 -22.31 -25.61
C GLY A 120 20.89 -22.57 -25.62
N GLN A 121 21.71 -21.67 -26.17
CA GLN A 121 23.17 -21.76 -26.16
C GLN A 121 23.76 -20.77 -25.15
N SER A 122 24.77 -21.22 -24.41
CA SER A 122 25.45 -20.38 -23.41
C SER A 122 26.57 -19.57 -24.04
N TYR A 123 26.65 -18.31 -23.67
CA TYR A 123 27.65 -17.34 -24.11
C TYR A 123 28.25 -16.63 -22.92
N VAL A 124 29.42 -16.07 -23.10
CA VAL A 124 30.07 -15.21 -22.11
C VAL A 124 30.59 -13.97 -22.83
N THR A 125 30.34 -12.80 -22.24
CA THR A 125 30.85 -11.54 -22.76
C THR A 125 31.46 -10.70 -21.63
N THR A 126 32.23 -9.69 -22.01
CA THR A 126 32.86 -8.77 -21.05
C THR A 126 32.53 -7.35 -21.42
N THR A 127 32.25 -6.52 -20.43
CA THR A 127 32.00 -5.08 -20.62
C THR A 127 32.50 -4.29 -19.42
N VAL A 128 32.58 -2.98 -19.56
CA VAL A 128 32.86 -2.07 -18.45
C VAL A 128 31.54 -1.42 -18.04
N LEU A 129 31.16 -1.57 -16.77
CA LEU A 129 29.96 -0.92 -16.24
C LEU A 129 30.17 0.59 -16.19
N GLU A 130 29.11 1.34 -16.44
CA GLU A 130 29.08 2.76 -16.14
C GLU A 130 28.84 3.02 -14.66
N SER A 131 29.16 4.23 -14.20
CA SER A 131 28.80 4.71 -12.88
C SER A 131 27.66 5.72 -12.98
N ARG A 132 26.66 5.57 -12.11
CA ARG A 132 25.60 6.58 -11.91
C ARG A 132 25.50 6.93 -10.43
N LEU A 133 25.07 8.16 -10.12
CA LEU A 133 24.84 8.58 -8.75
C LEU A 133 23.41 8.27 -8.33
N ILE A 134 23.25 7.45 -7.28
CA ILE A 134 21.99 7.18 -6.63
C ILE A 134 22.11 7.62 -5.16
N ALA A 135 21.31 8.58 -4.73
CA ALA A 135 21.33 9.11 -3.36
C ALA A 135 22.75 9.50 -2.86
N ASN A 136 23.56 10.13 -3.74
CA ASN A 136 24.94 10.54 -3.50
C ASN A 136 25.97 9.39 -3.41
N ASN A 137 25.58 8.15 -3.71
CA ASN A 137 26.51 7.01 -3.81
C ASN A 137 26.74 6.63 -5.27
N GLU A 138 27.97 6.28 -5.61
CA GLU A 138 28.28 5.69 -6.93
C GLU A 138 27.71 4.26 -7.00
N SER A 139 26.97 3.99 -8.05
CA SER A 139 26.33 2.71 -8.32
C SER A 139 26.64 2.30 -9.75
N GLY A 140 26.97 1.03 -9.97
CA GLY A 140 27.18 0.49 -11.30
C GLY A 140 25.91 0.51 -12.15
N TYR A 141 26.08 0.60 -13.46
CA TYR A 141 24.99 0.60 -14.44
C TYR A 141 25.35 -0.28 -15.65
N LEU A 142 24.44 -1.18 -16.01
CA LEU A 142 24.59 -2.08 -17.18
C LEU A 142 23.67 -1.67 -18.35
N GLY A 143 22.52 -1.07 -18.06
CA GLY A 143 21.55 -0.63 -19.07
C GLY A 143 20.67 -1.76 -19.60
N VAL A 144 20.15 -2.63 -18.74
CA VAL A 144 19.18 -3.68 -19.06
C VAL A 144 17.93 -3.56 -18.19
N SER A 145 16.77 -3.89 -18.76
CA SER A 145 15.52 -4.05 -18.01
C SER A 145 15.05 -5.50 -18.08
N PRO A 146 14.46 -6.03 -16.99
CA PRO A 146 13.98 -7.39 -16.94
C PRO A 146 12.63 -7.56 -17.63
N THR A 147 12.38 -8.73 -18.17
CA THR A 147 11.02 -9.15 -18.49
C THR A 147 10.26 -9.40 -17.18
N ILE A 148 9.07 -8.85 -17.06
CA ILE A 148 8.21 -9.05 -15.90
C ILE A 148 7.24 -10.20 -16.19
N GLU A 149 7.27 -11.22 -15.35
CA GLU A 149 6.36 -12.37 -15.47
C GLU A 149 5.55 -12.55 -14.19
N ASN A 150 4.28 -12.93 -14.36
CA ASN A 150 3.44 -13.29 -13.25
C ASN A 150 3.79 -14.71 -12.76
N GLN A 151 4.41 -14.78 -11.59
CA GLN A 151 4.70 -16.04 -10.92
C GLN A 151 3.66 -16.32 -9.83
N LYS A 152 2.91 -17.42 -10.00
CA LYS A 152 1.99 -17.90 -8.96
C LYS A 152 2.79 -18.42 -7.77
N MET A 153 2.43 -17.97 -6.59
CA MET A 153 3.05 -18.44 -5.36
C MET A 153 2.40 -19.73 -4.87
N GLY A 154 3.19 -20.60 -4.22
CA GLY A 154 2.65 -21.71 -3.46
C GLY A 154 1.76 -21.20 -2.30
N ILE A 155 0.85 -22.06 -1.80
CA ILE A 155 -0.08 -21.67 -0.71
C ILE A 155 0.66 -21.12 0.51
N ILE A 156 1.74 -21.77 0.94
CA ILE A 156 2.53 -21.36 2.11
C ILE A 156 3.20 -20.03 1.88
N ASP A 157 3.80 -19.84 0.69
CA ASP A 157 4.46 -18.60 0.31
C ASP A 157 3.45 -17.46 0.18
N SER A 158 2.25 -17.74 -0.36
CA SER A 158 1.14 -16.79 -0.42
C SER A 158 0.69 -16.31 0.96
N ILE A 159 0.60 -17.21 1.96
CA ILE A 159 0.27 -16.83 3.34
C ILE A 159 1.30 -15.86 3.90
N SER A 160 2.59 -16.18 3.73
CA SER A 160 3.68 -15.34 4.23
C SER A 160 3.71 -13.97 3.53
N ALA A 161 3.63 -13.96 2.19
CA ALA A 161 3.62 -12.73 1.40
C ALA A 161 2.42 -11.85 1.72
N THR A 162 1.20 -12.43 1.80
CA THR A 162 -0.03 -11.73 2.18
C THR A 162 0.12 -11.04 3.53
N THR A 163 0.61 -11.78 4.53
CA THR A 163 0.76 -11.25 5.88
C THR A 163 1.75 -10.10 5.94
N LEU A 164 2.89 -10.21 5.24
CA LEU A 164 3.89 -9.14 5.16
C LEU A 164 3.33 -7.89 4.47
N VAL A 165 2.67 -8.07 3.32
CA VAL A 165 2.08 -6.95 2.57
C VAL A 165 0.96 -6.28 3.38
N GLU A 166 0.10 -7.04 4.06
CA GLU A 166 -0.94 -6.49 4.92
C GLU A 166 -0.36 -5.66 6.08
N ILE A 167 0.75 -6.14 6.70
CA ILE A 167 1.46 -5.38 7.73
C ILE A 167 2.00 -4.07 7.17
N ASP A 168 2.61 -4.09 5.99
CA ASP A 168 3.19 -2.88 5.39
C ASP A 168 2.10 -1.90 4.94
N MET A 169 1.00 -2.38 4.35
CA MET A 169 -0.18 -1.56 4.06
C MET A 169 -0.80 -0.97 5.33
N THR A 170 -0.82 -1.73 6.43
CA THR A 170 -1.30 -1.26 7.73
C THR A 170 -0.43 -0.13 8.27
N LYS A 171 0.90 -0.25 8.18
CA LYS A 171 1.84 0.84 8.55
C LYS A 171 1.58 2.08 7.69
N ALA A 172 1.47 1.91 6.37
CA ALA A 172 1.19 3.00 5.45
C ALA A 172 -0.15 3.70 5.78
N ALA A 173 -1.20 2.93 6.12
CA ALA A 173 -2.49 3.49 6.55
C ALA A 173 -2.37 4.28 7.86
N VAL A 174 -1.61 3.78 8.83
CA VAL A 174 -1.33 4.49 10.10
C VAL A 174 -0.57 5.79 9.83
N GLU A 175 0.50 5.74 9.05
CA GLU A 175 1.31 6.90 8.68
C GLU A 175 0.47 7.93 7.91
N GLY A 176 -0.37 7.51 6.97
CA GLY A 176 -1.30 8.36 6.24
C GLY A 176 -2.29 9.08 7.15
N ILE A 177 -2.83 8.40 8.17
CA ILE A 177 -3.70 9.02 9.17
C ILE A 177 -2.93 10.07 9.98
N PHE A 178 -1.72 9.77 10.46
CA PHE A 178 -0.90 10.74 11.18
C PHE A 178 -0.54 11.95 10.32
N THR A 179 -0.22 11.72 9.05
CA THR A 179 0.07 12.80 8.08
C THR A 179 -1.17 13.66 7.87
N LEU A 180 -2.36 13.06 7.68
CA LEU A 180 -3.61 13.78 7.49
C LEU A 180 -3.91 14.75 8.64
N PHE A 181 -3.66 14.32 9.88
CA PHE A 181 -3.91 15.14 11.09
C PHE A 181 -2.69 15.94 11.54
N SER A 182 -1.59 15.96 10.79
CA SER A 182 -0.42 16.78 11.13
C SER A 182 -0.77 18.28 11.03
N PRO A 183 -0.19 19.14 11.90
CA PRO A 183 -0.45 20.58 11.86
C PRO A 183 -0.11 21.21 10.51
N GLN A 184 0.95 20.74 9.87
CA GLN A 184 1.39 21.21 8.54
C GLN A 184 0.33 20.88 7.49
N ASN A 185 -0.15 19.64 7.48
CA ASN A 185 -1.15 19.22 6.50
C ASN A 185 -2.51 19.90 6.71
N LEU A 186 -2.94 20.06 7.95
CA LEU A 186 -4.17 20.81 8.26
C LEU A 186 -4.07 22.26 7.79
N GLN A 187 -2.90 22.91 7.90
CA GLN A 187 -2.68 24.24 7.37
C GLN A 187 -2.76 24.26 5.84
N THR A 188 -2.16 23.28 5.15
CA THR A 188 -2.24 23.13 3.69
C THR A 188 -3.69 22.91 3.24
N LEU A 189 -4.46 22.07 3.94
CA LEU A 189 -5.89 21.85 3.65
C LEU A 189 -6.74 23.12 3.83
N LEU A 190 -6.43 23.95 4.81
CA LEU A 190 -7.08 25.25 4.98
C LEU A 190 -6.71 26.22 3.85
N GLY A 191 -5.47 26.19 3.36
CA GLY A 191 -4.98 26.99 2.22
C GLY A 191 -5.72 26.70 0.91
N THR A 192 -6.31 25.52 0.77
CA THR A 192 -7.15 25.16 -0.39
C THR A 192 -8.28 26.17 -0.65
N TYR A 193 -8.90 26.68 0.39
CA TYR A 193 -9.97 27.68 0.25
C TYR A 193 -9.46 29.05 -0.17
N SER A 194 -8.15 29.26 -0.13
CA SER A 194 -7.46 30.46 -0.66
C SER A 194 -6.87 30.24 -2.06
N GLY A 195 -7.12 29.07 -2.67
CA GLY A 195 -6.67 28.73 -4.02
C GLY A 195 -5.30 28.05 -4.09
N GLU A 196 -4.74 27.61 -2.98
CA GLU A 196 -3.51 26.82 -2.95
C GLU A 196 -3.75 25.41 -3.50
N VAL A 197 -2.76 24.86 -4.22
CA VAL A 197 -2.78 23.49 -4.72
C VAL A 197 -2.32 22.55 -3.60
N VAL A 198 -3.12 21.55 -3.29
CA VAL A 198 -2.80 20.52 -2.28
C VAL A 198 -2.14 19.34 -2.98
N PRO A 199 -0.96 18.88 -2.53
CA PRO A 199 -0.34 17.65 -3.03
C PRO A 199 -1.25 16.43 -2.85
N ASP A 200 -1.24 15.51 -3.82
CA ASP A 200 -2.11 14.32 -3.79
C ASP A 200 -1.86 13.43 -2.57
N GLU A 201 -0.64 13.35 -2.07
CA GLU A 201 -0.26 12.58 -0.87
C GLU A 201 -0.80 13.18 0.45
N ALA A 202 -1.16 14.45 0.43
CA ALA A 202 -1.56 15.21 1.62
C ALA A 202 -3.07 15.39 1.76
N ARG A 203 -3.86 14.95 0.77
CA ARG A 203 -5.30 15.22 0.70
C ARG A 203 -6.16 14.03 1.11
N PRO A 204 -7.27 14.26 1.82
CA PRO A 204 -8.28 13.23 2.03
C PRO A 204 -9.02 12.95 0.72
N LEU A 205 -9.41 11.70 0.49
CA LEU A 205 -10.23 11.28 -0.62
C LEU A 205 -11.70 11.20 -0.23
N SER A 206 -12.58 11.76 -1.06
CA SER A 206 -14.01 11.49 -0.99
C SER A 206 -14.36 10.21 -1.77
N PRO A 207 -15.61 9.71 -1.69
CA PRO A 207 -16.05 8.62 -2.56
C PRO A 207 -15.88 8.91 -4.05
N ILE A 208 -15.93 10.18 -4.48
CA ILE A 208 -15.68 10.58 -5.86
C ILE A 208 -14.21 10.43 -6.19
N GLY A 209 -13.30 10.94 -5.33
CA GLY A 209 -11.86 10.79 -5.50
C GLY A 209 -11.42 9.33 -5.49
N LEU A 210 -12.01 8.51 -4.60
CA LEU A 210 -11.75 7.07 -4.60
C LEU A 210 -12.22 6.40 -5.90
N ALA A 211 -13.35 6.81 -6.46
CA ALA A 211 -13.82 6.29 -7.75
C ALA A 211 -12.92 6.75 -8.92
N GLN A 212 -12.41 7.99 -8.88
CA GLN A 212 -11.47 8.51 -9.87
C GLN A 212 -10.14 7.75 -9.81
N ALA A 213 -9.57 7.58 -8.60
CA ALA A 213 -8.36 6.79 -8.38
C ALA A 213 -8.57 5.33 -8.82
N GLY A 214 -9.71 4.72 -8.45
CA GLY A 214 -10.05 3.36 -8.84
C GLY A 214 -10.14 3.18 -10.36
N ASN A 215 -10.68 4.15 -11.08
CA ASN A 215 -10.73 4.11 -12.55
C ASN A 215 -9.33 4.14 -13.17
N GLN A 216 -8.45 5.04 -12.70
CA GLN A 216 -7.06 5.12 -13.19
C GLN A 216 -6.27 3.85 -12.86
N ILE A 217 -6.41 3.35 -11.65
CA ILE A 217 -5.76 2.10 -11.19
C ILE A 217 -6.27 0.89 -11.99
N ALA A 218 -7.55 0.87 -12.36
CA ALA A 218 -8.14 -0.21 -13.15
C ALA A 218 -7.59 -0.29 -14.59
N GLU A 219 -7.03 0.80 -15.14
CA GLU A 219 -6.31 0.78 -16.42
C GLU A 219 -5.07 -0.15 -16.37
N GLY A 220 -4.44 -0.27 -15.20
CA GLY A 220 -3.36 -1.23 -14.94
C GLY A 220 -3.82 -2.67 -14.69
N GLY A 221 -5.13 -2.95 -14.78
CA GLY A 221 -5.70 -4.28 -14.63
C GLY A 221 -6.48 -4.52 -13.33
N TYR A 222 -7.27 -5.59 -13.34
CA TYR A 222 -8.15 -5.91 -12.20
C TYR A 222 -7.40 -6.20 -10.89
N VAL A 223 -6.17 -6.67 -10.96
CA VAL A 223 -5.35 -6.95 -9.76
C VAL A 223 -5.11 -5.67 -8.97
N ASN A 224 -4.78 -4.59 -9.66
CA ASN A 224 -4.56 -3.29 -9.01
C ASN A 224 -5.83 -2.77 -8.34
N LEU A 225 -7.00 -3.00 -8.95
CA LEU A 225 -8.29 -2.66 -8.37
C LEU A 225 -8.59 -3.48 -7.10
N PHE A 226 -8.33 -4.80 -7.13
CA PHE A 226 -8.49 -5.64 -5.93
C PHE A 226 -7.47 -5.28 -4.84
N THR A 227 -6.25 -4.89 -5.20
CA THR A 227 -5.24 -4.38 -4.26
C THR A 227 -5.71 -3.08 -3.61
N LEU A 228 -6.28 -2.16 -4.38
CA LEU A 228 -6.91 -0.94 -3.84
C LEU A 228 -8.06 -1.29 -2.88
N LEU A 229 -8.91 -2.27 -3.24
CA LEU A 229 -10.00 -2.70 -2.37
C LEU A 229 -9.49 -3.29 -1.05
N ALA A 230 -8.40 -4.09 -1.09
CA ALA A 230 -7.75 -4.58 0.12
C ALA A 230 -7.22 -3.42 0.97
N PHE A 231 -6.54 -2.44 0.35
CA PHE A 231 -6.04 -1.26 1.05
C PHE A 231 -7.15 -0.43 1.70
N VAL A 232 -8.27 -0.23 1.01
CA VAL A 232 -9.45 0.47 1.57
C VAL A 232 -10.00 -0.25 2.79
N ASN A 233 -10.07 -1.59 2.78
CA ASN A 233 -10.49 -2.37 3.95
C ASN A 233 -9.51 -2.22 5.11
N ILE A 234 -8.19 -2.27 4.85
CA ILE A 234 -7.16 -2.04 5.88
C ILE A 234 -7.29 -0.63 6.44
N PHE A 235 -7.43 0.39 5.58
CA PHE A 235 -7.60 1.77 6.00
C PHE A 235 -8.84 1.93 6.90
N LEU A 236 -9.98 1.34 6.53
CA LEU A 236 -11.20 1.36 7.35
C LEU A 236 -10.99 0.66 8.69
N ALA A 237 -10.26 -0.47 8.72
CA ALA A 237 -9.94 -1.18 9.95
C ALA A 237 -9.06 -0.31 10.88
N VAL A 238 -7.98 0.26 10.36
CA VAL A 238 -7.07 1.14 11.11
C VAL A 238 -7.80 2.39 11.59
N PHE A 239 -8.56 3.04 10.72
CA PHE A 239 -9.32 4.24 11.05
C PHE A 239 -10.35 3.97 12.16
N ASN A 240 -11.11 2.88 12.06
CA ASN A 240 -12.05 2.46 13.08
C ASN A 240 -11.38 1.98 14.38
N SER A 241 -10.08 1.65 14.36
CA SER A 241 -9.32 1.28 15.56
C SER A 241 -8.90 2.49 16.41
N ILE A 242 -9.04 3.72 15.90
CA ILE A 242 -8.68 4.93 16.64
C ILE A 242 -9.53 5.03 17.92
N PRO A 243 -8.91 5.27 19.10
CA PRO A 243 -9.60 5.27 20.38
C PRO A 243 -10.45 6.55 20.61
N LEU A 244 -11.26 6.90 19.64
CA LEU A 244 -12.12 8.10 19.64
C LEU A 244 -13.58 7.72 19.42
N VAL A 245 -14.47 8.22 20.29
CA VAL A 245 -15.91 8.13 20.05
C VAL A 245 -16.29 9.17 18.98
N PRO A 246 -17.03 8.81 17.90
CA PRO A 246 -17.95 7.68 17.78
C PRO A 246 -17.41 6.41 17.12
N LEU A 247 -16.11 6.32 16.83
CA LEU A 247 -15.50 5.16 16.17
C LEU A 247 -15.56 3.90 17.03
N ASP A 248 -15.42 2.72 16.41
CA ASP A 248 -15.46 1.44 17.09
C ASP A 248 -14.32 1.28 18.11
N GLY A 249 -13.10 1.78 17.80
CA GLY A 249 -11.97 1.83 18.73
C GLY A 249 -12.29 2.58 20.03
N GLY A 250 -13.05 3.67 19.97
CA GLY A 250 -13.54 4.36 21.14
C GLY A 250 -14.47 3.48 21.99
N ARG A 251 -15.34 2.70 21.34
CA ARG A 251 -16.23 1.73 22.03
C ARG A 251 -15.45 0.58 22.64
N VAL A 252 -14.39 0.11 21.96
CA VAL A 252 -13.45 -0.92 22.49
C VAL A 252 -12.81 -0.42 23.78
N VAL A 253 -12.27 0.81 23.79
CA VAL A 253 -11.66 1.42 24.97
C VAL A 253 -12.67 1.57 26.11
N LEU A 254 -13.91 1.99 25.83
CA LEU A 254 -14.98 2.10 26.83
C LEU A 254 -15.35 0.74 27.42
N ALA A 255 -15.44 -0.31 26.60
CA ALA A 255 -15.71 -1.66 27.06
C ALA A 255 -14.59 -2.21 27.94
N LEU A 256 -13.33 -1.99 27.58
CA LEU A 256 -12.16 -2.36 28.38
C LEU A 256 -12.14 -1.60 29.72
N TYR A 257 -12.41 -0.30 29.69
CA TYR A 257 -12.51 0.50 30.92
C TYR A 257 -13.60 -0.04 31.87
N GLU A 258 -14.80 -0.36 31.34
CA GLU A 258 -15.87 -1.01 32.11
C GLU A 258 -15.43 -2.36 32.71
N GLY A 259 -14.70 -3.17 31.92
CA GLY A 259 -14.19 -4.47 32.37
C GLY A 259 -13.17 -4.37 33.50
N ILE A 260 -12.27 -3.37 33.44
CA ILE A 260 -11.20 -3.20 34.45
C ILE A 260 -11.72 -2.52 35.71
N THR A 261 -12.57 -1.49 35.58
CA THR A 261 -13.00 -0.65 36.72
C THR A 261 -14.33 -1.05 37.30
N GLY A 262 -15.14 -1.86 36.59
CA GLY A 262 -16.51 -2.16 36.93
C GLY A 262 -17.48 -0.97 36.80
N LYS A 263 -17.01 0.19 36.27
CA LYS A 263 -17.78 1.42 36.19
C LYS A 263 -18.06 1.79 34.74
N LYS A 264 -19.31 2.20 34.44
CA LYS A 264 -19.68 2.72 33.13
C LYS A 264 -19.46 4.22 33.07
N ILE A 265 -18.92 4.70 31.95
CA ILE A 265 -18.87 6.15 31.67
C ILE A 265 -20.23 6.57 31.12
N PRO A 266 -20.90 7.56 31.75
CA PRO A 266 -22.18 8.05 31.26
C PRO A 266 -22.06 8.67 29.86
N ASP A 267 -22.98 8.32 28.94
CA ASP A 267 -23.01 8.83 27.57
C ASP A 267 -22.99 10.35 27.48
N LYS A 268 -23.64 11.03 28.44
CA LYS A 268 -23.65 12.49 28.52
C LYS A 268 -22.24 13.11 28.55
N LYS A 269 -21.25 12.41 29.07
CA LYS A 269 -19.84 12.88 29.08
C LYS A 269 -19.13 12.62 27.75
N LEU A 270 -19.63 11.69 26.95
CA LEU A 270 -19.05 11.30 25.65
C LEU A 270 -19.61 12.16 24.50
N TYR A 271 -20.83 12.69 24.61
CA TYR A 271 -21.45 13.49 23.56
C TYR A 271 -20.64 14.71 23.10
N PRO A 272 -20.05 15.53 23.99
CA PRO A 272 -19.24 16.66 23.53
C PRO A 272 -18.03 16.23 22.73
N LEU A 273 -17.33 15.15 23.18
CA LEU A 273 -16.19 14.60 22.47
C LEU A 273 -16.60 14.05 21.10
N ALA A 274 -17.67 13.25 21.05
CA ALA A 274 -18.22 12.74 19.80
C ALA A 274 -18.62 13.85 18.83
N ALA A 275 -19.24 14.93 19.33
CA ALA A 275 -19.62 16.08 18.53
C ALA A 275 -18.41 16.76 17.88
N VAL A 276 -17.33 16.97 18.63
CA VAL A 276 -16.07 17.55 18.09
C VAL A 276 -15.50 16.67 17.00
N VAL A 277 -15.42 15.35 17.22
CA VAL A 277 -14.91 14.40 16.24
C VAL A 277 -15.76 14.39 14.96
N ILE A 278 -17.09 14.40 15.10
CA ILE A 278 -18.02 14.47 13.97
C ILE A 278 -17.81 15.76 13.17
N VAL A 279 -17.65 16.91 13.83
CA VAL A 279 -17.42 18.20 13.16
C VAL A 279 -16.11 18.14 12.35
N ILE A 280 -15.04 17.58 12.91
CA ILE A 280 -13.77 17.40 12.19
C ILE A 280 -13.96 16.51 10.96
N PHE A 281 -14.68 15.38 11.08
CA PHE A 281 -14.90 14.48 9.95
C PHE A 281 -15.79 15.08 8.87
N VAL A 282 -16.81 15.86 9.26
CA VAL A 282 -17.65 16.60 8.31
C VAL A 282 -16.81 17.65 7.57
N PHE A 283 -15.96 18.38 8.28
CA PHE A 283 -15.04 19.34 7.67
C PHE A 283 -14.09 18.65 6.67
N LEU A 284 -13.42 17.57 7.08
CA LEU A 284 -12.52 16.80 6.18
C LEU A 284 -13.29 16.22 4.99
N GLY A 285 -14.50 15.72 5.20
CA GLY A 285 -15.34 15.20 4.13
C GLY A 285 -15.72 16.27 3.11
N ILE A 286 -16.14 17.45 3.55
CA ILE A 286 -16.44 18.59 2.66
C ILE A 286 -15.19 19.03 1.91
N THR A 287 -14.04 19.12 2.60
CA THR A 287 -12.76 19.47 1.97
C THR A 287 -12.35 18.43 0.92
N ALA A 288 -12.52 17.14 1.21
CA ALA A 288 -12.25 16.07 0.25
C ALA A 288 -13.12 16.18 -1.01
N PHE A 289 -14.43 16.37 -0.83
CA PHE A 289 -15.35 16.59 -1.97
C PHE A 289 -14.97 17.82 -2.79
N TYR A 290 -14.65 18.92 -2.13
CA TYR A 290 -14.23 20.15 -2.80
C TYR A 290 -12.97 19.92 -3.64
N LEU A 291 -11.94 19.26 -3.06
CA LEU A 291 -10.69 18.95 -3.74
C LEU A 291 -10.91 18.00 -4.92
N ASP A 292 -11.69 16.95 -4.77
CA ASP A 292 -11.91 15.96 -5.83
C ASP A 292 -12.67 16.53 -7.04
N ILE A 293 -13.46 17.61 -6.84
CA ILE A 293 -14.15 18.32 -7.93
C ILE A 293 -13.27 19.39 -8.54
N THR A 294 -12.52 20.16 -7.74
CA THR A 294 -11.76 21.34 -8.23
C THR A 294 -10.34 20.97 -8.67
N GLN A 295 -9.76 19.96 -8.07
CA GLN A 295 -8.40 19.47 -8.31
C GLN A 295 -8.44 17.93 -8.41
N PRO A 296 -8.98 17.35 -9.52
CA PRO A 296 -9.09 15.90 -9.65
C PRO A 296 -7.72 15.24 -9.56
N ILE A 297 -7.67 14.07 -8.89
CA ILE A 297 -6.46 13.25 -8.72
C ILE A 297 -5.93 12.79 -10.09
N ARG A 298 -4.62 12.83 -10.25
CA ARG A 298 -3.89 12.28 -11.40
C ARG A 298 -2.81 11.33 -10.85
N LEU A 299 -3.06 10.01 -10.91
CA LEU A 299 -2.14 8.95 -10.54
C LEU A 299 -1.22 8.57 -11.69
#